data_1bc8ffd2499d4dd18226bc246b9a086a
#
_entry.id   1bc8ffd2499d4dd18226bc246b9a086a
#
_cell.length_a   1.000
_cell.length_b   1.000
_cell.length_c   1.000
_cell.angle_alpha   90.00
_cell.angle_beta   90.00
_cell.angle_gamma   90.00
#
_symmetry.space_group_name_H-M   'P 1'
#
loop_
_entity.id
_entity.type
_entity.pdbx_description
1 polymer ?
#
loop_
_entity_poly.entity_id
_entity_poly.type
_entity_poly.pdbx_seq_one_letter_code
_entity_poly.pdbx_strand_id
1 'polypeptide(L)'
;MRTVLLASATIAVASVALAQSPSRDLATAIAAPTRTPANIARDRYRHPAETLTFFGVKPTQTVVEIWPSGGWYAEILAPYLAGQGAYYAAVPDARGEAGVRKLQAAHPGVYGKVRFATFPAAAGQGAVPAGSADLVLTFRNVHNWRFGETDRTQAAFDQMFAMLKPGGTLGLVEHHLPEQLAGVTEGKSGYMKRSTVIGYATKAGFRLSGESAVNANGKDTHDYPQGVWTLPPNYAEKDANRVRYAAIGESDRMTLRFTKPR
;
A
#
# COMPACT_ATOMS: atom_id res chain seq x y z
N MET A 1 -1.73 -48.30 38.53
CA MET A 1 -0.97 -47.17 37.96
C MET A 1 -1.94 -46.27 37.24
N ARG A 2 -2.19 -45.06 37.76
CA ARG A 2 -3.08 -44.05 37.12
C ARG A 2 -2.18 -43.03 36.47
N THR A 3 -2.24 -42.96 35.14
CA THR A 3 -1.49 -41.96 34.32
C THR A 3 -2.25 -40.66 34.34
N VAL A 4 -1.65 -39.62 34.90
CA VAL A 4 -2.19 -38.23 34.86
C VAL A 4 -1.66 -37.56 33.61
N LEU A 5 -2.55 -37.24 32.67
CA LEU A 5 -2.24 -36.39 31.49
C LEU A 5 -2.33 -34.92 31.90
N LEU A 6 -1.18 -34.25 31.93
CA LEU A 6 -1.10 -32.79 32.07
C LEU A 6 -1.36 -32.16 30.70
N ALA A 7 -2.48 -31.47 30.57
CA ALA A 7 -2.78 -30.64 29.40
C ALA A 7 -2.10 -29.27 29.58
N SER A 8 -1.10 -28.97 28.75
CA SER A 8 -0.47 -27.65 28.69
C SER A 8 -1.35 -26.72 27.88
N ALA A 9 -1.99 -25.75 28.54
CA ALA A 9 -2.71 -24.67 27.86
C ALA A 9 -1.72 -23.58 27.40
N THR A 10 -1.53 -23.46 26.11
CA THR A 10 -0.78 -22.36 25.49
C THR A 10 -1.66 -21.11 25.47
N ILE A 11 -1.34 -20.13 26.29
CA ILE A 11 -1.99 -18.80 26.27
C ILE A 11 -1.38 -18.02 25.12
N ALA A 12 -2.14 -17.82 24.04
CA ALA A 12 -1.80 -16.90 22.98
C ALA A 12 -1.99 -15.46 23.48
N VAL A 13 -0.90 -14.78 23.78
CA VAL A 13 -0.91 -13.35 24.10
C VAL A 13 -1.14 -12.58 22.79
N ALA A 14 -2.36 -12.12 22.57
CA ALA A 14 -2.66 -11.18 21.51
C ALA A 14 -2.03 -9.82 21.88
N SER A 15 -0.95 -9.46 21.20
CA SER A 15 -0.36 -8.13 21.31
C SER A 15 -1.31 -7.10 20.73
N VAL A 16 -2.03 -6.39 21.58
CA VAL A 16 -2.78 -5.18 21.20
C VAL A 16 -1.76 -4.13 20.82
N ALA A 17 -1.59 -3.87 19.54
CA ALA A 17 -0.77 -2.76 19.07
C ALA A 17 -1.45 -1.46 19.52
N LEU A 18 -0.89 -0.77 20.50
CA LEU A 18 -1.29 0.58 20.88
C LEU A 18 -1.18 1.48 19.64
N ALA A 19 -2.29 2.12 19.27
CA ALA A 19 -2.31 3.08 18.17
C ALA A 19 -1.37 4.24 18.52
N GLN A 20 -0.24 4.34 17.79
CA GLN A 20 0.68 5.45 17.95
C GLN A 20 0.09 6.70 17.31
N SER A 21 0.17 7.84 17.99
CA SER A 21 -0.23 9.13 17.41
C SER A 21 0.75 9.51 16.28
N PRO A 22 0.24 10.10 15.17
CA PRO A 22 1.09 10.60 14.10
C PRO A 22 2.04 11.69 14.63
N SER A 23 3.25 11.78 14.06
CA SER A 23 4.13 12.89 14.37
C SER A 23 3.51 14.22 13.94
N ARG A 24 3.84 15.32 14.61
CA ARG A 24 3.35 16.66 14.27
C ARG A 24 3.63 17.01 12.81
N ASP A 25 4.79 16.65 12.30
CA ASP A 25 5.21 16.90 10.93
C ASP A 25 4.37 16.09 9.90
N LEU A 26 4.00 14.85 10.22
CA LEU A 26 3.13 14.04 9.38
C LEU A 26 1.71 14.63 9.32
N ALA A 27 1.17 15.08 10.45
CA ALA A 27 -0.12 15.74 10.49
C ALA A 27 -0.13 17.03 9.66
N THR A 28 0.97 17.81 9.70
CA THR A 28 1.15 19.01 8.87
C THR A 28 1.19 18.67 7.38
N ALA A 29 1.90 17.61 6.99
CA ALA A 29 1.95 17.16 5.59
C ALA A 29 0.59 16.67 5.08
N ILE A 30 -0.19 16.00 5.94
CA ILE A 30 -1.56 15.56 5.60
C ILE A 30 -2.51 16.75 5.44
N ALA A 31 -2.36 17.80 6.24
CA ALA A 31 -3.16 19.02 6.19
C ALA A 31 -2.63 20.06 5.18
N ALA A 32 -1.60 19.73 4.38
CA ALA A 32 -0.96 20.69 3.50
C ALA A 32 -1.94 21.28 2.46
N PRO A 33 -1.97 22.62 2.27
CA PRO A 33 -2.87 23.27 1.33
C PRO A 33 -2.54 22.99 -0.14
N THR A 34 -1.38 22.39 -0.42
CA THR A 34 -0.97 21.95 -1.75
C THR A 34 -1.60 20.62 -2.16
N ARG A 35 -2.28 19.93 -1.25
CA ARG A 35 -3.02 18.70 -1.57
C ARG A 35 -4.28 18.98 -2.37
N THR A 36 -4.54 18.13 -3.35
CA THR A 36 -5.72 18.24 -4.21
C THR A 36 -7.00 18.01 -3.41
N PRO A 37 -8.03 18.91 -3.47
CA PRO A 37 -9.27 18.74 -2.71
C PRO A 37 -9.95 17.39 -2.94
N ALA A 38 -9.95 16.88 -4.18
CA ALA A 38 -10.49 15.56 -4.51
C ALA A 38 -9.73 14.42 -3.81
N ASN A 39 -8.43 14.58 -3.54
CA ASN A 39 -7.64 13.62 -2.78
C ASN A 39 -7.92 13.74 -1.28
N ILE A 40 -8.02 14.95 -0.74
CA ILE A 40 -8.38 15.19 0.67
C ILE A 40 -9.75 14.57 0.99
N ALA A 41 -10.74 14.70 0.12
CA ALA A 41 -12.08 14.12 0.30
C ALA A 41 -12.06 12.58 0.48
N ARG A 42 -10.98 11.92 0.07
CA ARG A 42 -10.78 10.47 0.19
C ARG A 42 -10.04 10.04 1.45
N ASP A 43 -9.53 10.98 2.26
CA ASP A 43 -8.80 10.67 3.50
C ASP A 43 -9.67 9.86 4.46
N ARG A 44 -10.97 10.12 4.51
CA ARG A 44 -11.95 9.37 5.30
C ARG A 44 -12.04 7.87 4.96
N TYR A 45 -11.54 7.45 3.79
CA TYR A 45 -11.49 6.05 3.37
C TYR A 45 -10.07 5.47 3.40
N ARG A 46 -9.06 6.33 3.46
CA ARG A 46 -7.65 5.94 3.31
C ARG A 46 -6.82 6.13 4.55
N HIS A 47 -7.39 6.84 5.55
CA HIS A 47 -6.82 7.04 6.88
C HIS A 47 -5.31 7.27 6.85
N PRO A 48 -4.82 8.36 6.15
CA PRO A 48 -3.39 8.51 5.86
C PRO A 48 -2.54 8.59 7.11
N ALA A 49 -3.01 9.24 8.17
CA ALA A 49 -2.27 9.39 9.43
C ALA A 49 -2.02 8.03 10.07
N GLU A 50 -3.06 7.25 10.24
CA GLU A 50 -3.02 5.94 10.89
C GLU A 50 -2.26 4.93 10.03
N THR A 51 -2.49 4.95 8.70
CA THR A 51 -1.82 4.04 7.75
C THR A 51 -0.31 4.28 7.72
N LEU A 52 0.13 5.53 7.57
CA LEU A 52 1.56 5.86 7.49
C LEU A 52 2.26 5.68 8.85
N THR A 53 1.56 5.97 9.95
CA THR A 53 2.07 5.69 11.30
C THR A 53 2.23 4.20 11.53
N PHE A 54 1.27 3.37 11.12
CA PHE A 54 1.37 1.91 11.22
C PHE A 54 2.57 1.36 10.43
N PHE A 55 2.87 1.93 9.27
CA PHE A 55 4.06 1.56 8.49
C PHE A 55 5.37 2.08 9.09
N GLY A 56 5.31 3.00 10.04
CA GLY A 56 6.47 3.56 10.70
C GLY A 56 7.23 4.58 9.85
N VAL A 57 6.53 5.35 9.03
CA VAL A 57 7.12 6.42 8.20
C VAL A 57 7.74 7.50 9.09
N LYS A 58 8.99 7.89 8.80
CA LYS A 58 9.74 8.93 9.50
C LYS A 58 10.35 9.93 8.52
N PRO A 59 10.52 11.21 8.90
CA PRO A 59 10.97 12.26 7.97
C PRO A 59 12.40 12.10 7.47
N THR A 60 13.20 11.26 8.14
CA THR A 60 14.63 11.03 7.84
C THR A 60 14.86 9.84 6.90
N GLN A 61 13.80 9.10 6.53
CA GLN A 61 13.92 7.86 5.78
C GLN A 61 14.06 8.09 4.28
N THR A 62 14.66 7.11 3.61
CA THR A 62 14.50 6.90 2.17
C THR A 62 13.26 6.03 1.94
N VAL A 63 12.22 6.62 1.39
CA VAL A 63 10.93 5.97 1.10
C VAL A 63 10.75 5.81 -0.40
N VAL A 64 10.36 4.62 -0.81
CA VAL A 64 9.99 4.30 -2.20
C VAL A 64 8.50 4.02 -2.25
N GLU A 65 7.75 4.76 -3.06
CA GLU A 65 6.36 4.44 -3.38
C GLU A 65 6.29 3.76 -4.74
N ILE A 66 5.73 2.56 -4.76
CA ILE A 66 5.54 1.80 -5.99
C ILE A 66 4.25 2.24 -6.67
N TRP A 67 4.34 2.70 -7.91
CA TRP A 67 3.23 3.13 -8.76
C TRP A 67 2.30 4.14 -8.06
N PRO A 68 2.79 5.35 -7.75
CA PRO A 68 1.98 6.39 -7.09
C PRO A 68 0.77 6.84 -7.91
N SER A 69 0.70 6.48 -9.20
CA SER A 69 -0.40 6.81 -10.12
C SER A 69 -0.70 8.32 -10.13
N GLY A 70 -1.90 8.75 -9.74
CA GLY A 70 -2.27 10.16 -9.63
C GLY A 70 -1.60 10.92 -8.46
N GLY A 71 -0.71 10.29 -7.69
CA GLY A 71 0.10 10.94 -6.66
C GLY A 71 -0.60 11.15 -5.31
N TRP A 72 -1.63 10.35 -4.97
CA TRP A 72 -2.39 10.58 -3.74
C TRP A 72 -1.53 10.56 -2.46
N TYR A 73 -0.66 9.53 -2.30
CA TYR A 73 0.30 9.50 -1.19
C TYR A 73 1.53 10.37 -1.46
N ALA A 74 1.91 10.59 -2.73
CA ALA A 74 2.99 11.50 -3.09
C ALA A 74 2.74 12.94 -2.59
N GLU A 75 1.47 13.39 -2.57
CA GLU A 75 1.08 14.70 -2.02
C GLU A 75 1.39 14.83 -0.51
N ILE A 76 1.54 13.72 0.20
CA ILE A 76 1.86 13.68 1.64
C ILE A 76 3.34 13.35 1.85
N LEU A 77 3.82 12.28 1.21
CA LEU A 77 5.16 11.73 1.45
C LEU A 77 6.27 12.65 0.94
N ALA A 78 6.09 13.26 -0.24
CA ALA A 78 7.12 14.11 -0.82
C ALA A 78 7.44 15.33 0.06
N PRO A 79 6.48 16.16 0.51
CA PRO A 79 6.76 17.26 1.41
C PRO A 79 7.24 16.80 2.80
N TYR A 80 6.71 15.68 3.32
CA TYR A 80 7.12 15.15 4.61
C TYR A 80 8.59 14.74 4.66
N LEU A 81 9.12 14.20 3.56
CA LEU A 81 10.48 13.69 3.45
C LEU A 81 11.48 14.74 2.92
N ALA A 82 11.00 15.85 2.35
CA ALA A 82 11.83 16.81 1.60
C ALA A 82 12.95 17.46 2.42
N GLY A 83 12.80 17.53 3.77
CA GLY A 83 13.77 18.18 4.66
C GLY A 83 14.99 17.32 4.98
N GLN A 84 14.79 16.05 5.31
CA GLN A 84 15.83 15.18 5.89
C GLN A 84 15.87 13.77 5.25
N GLY A 85 14.86 13.40 4.50
CA GLY A 85 14.73 12.10 3.86
C GLY A 85 14.83 12.17 2.34
N ALA A 86 14.42 11.08 1.69
CA ALA A 86 14.31 10.99 0.25
C ALA A 86 13.03 10.27 -0.15
N TYR A 87 12.34 10.78 -1.19
CA TYR A 87 11.17 10.13 -1.75
C TYR A 87 11.44 9.72 -3.20
N TYR A 88 11.20 8.45 -3.50
CA TYR A 88 11.24 7.88 -4.84
C TYR A 88 9.84 7.48 -5.29
N ALA A 89 9.43 7.98 -6.44
CA ALA A 89 8.28 7.51 -7.21
C ALA A 89 8.76 6.44 -8.20
N ALA A 90 8.56 5.17 -7.87
CA ALA A 90 8.98 4.04 -8.71
C ALA A 90 7.83 3.65 -9.65
N VAL A 91 8.00 3.84 -10.95
CA VAL A 91 6.96 3.77 -11.99
C VAL A 91 7.37 2.87 -13.16
N PRO A 92 6.42 2.30 -13.92
CA PRO A 92 6.77 1.39 -15.01
C PRO A 92 7.39 2.11 -16.21
N ASP A 93 6.98 3.34 -16.48
CA ASP A 93 7.39 4.15 -17.64
C ASP A 93 7.09 5.65 -17.40
N ALA A 94 7.41 6.49 -18.38
CA ALA A 94 7.16 7.93 -18.32
C ALA A 94 5.66 8.30 -18.15
N ARG A 95 4.73 7.44 -18.60
CA ARG A 95 3.28 7.68 -18.38
C ARG A 95 2.94 7.53 -16.91
N GLY A 96 3.59 6.58 -16.22
CA GLY A 96 3.45 6.40 -14.78
C GLY A 96 3.94 7.61 -13.95
N GLU A 97 4.86 8.43 -14.50
CA GLU A 97 5.35 9.65 -13.85
C GLU A 97 4.34 10.82 -13.90
N ALA A 98 3.41 10.81 -14.85
CA ALA A 98 2.59 11.99 -15.22
C ALA A 98 1.87 12.63 -14.03
N GLY A 99 1.31 11.82 -13.11
CA GLY A 99 0.63 12.33 -11.91
C GLY A 99 1.56 13.12 -11.00
N VAL A 100 2.72 12.56 -10.69
CA VAL A 100 3.71 13.19 -9.81
C VAL A 100 4.41 14.37 -10.50
N ARG A 101 4.70 14.27 -11.80
CA ARG A 101 5.25 15.41 -12.57
C ARG A 101 4.29 16.61 -12.62
N LYS A 102 2.97 16.35 -12.66
CA LYS A 102 1.98 17.43 -12.56
C LYS A 102 2.07 18.14 -11.20
N LEU A 103 2.29 17.41 -10.11
CA LEU A 103 2.53 18.00 -8.79
C LEU A 103 3.82 18.82 -8.76
N GLN A 104 4.91 18.30 -9.36
CA GLN A 104 6.18 19.05 -9.47
C GLN A 104 6.03 20.35 -10.26
N ALA A 105 5.29 20.31 -11.37
CA ALA A 105 5.05 21.51 -12.19
C ALA A 105 4.19 22.56 -11.46
N ALA A 106 3.17 22.12 -10.72
CA ALA A 106 2.27 23.02 -9.99
C ALA A 106 2.94 23.65 -8.75
N HIS A 107 3.77 22.88 -8.04
CA HIS A 107 4.40 23.30 -6.79
C HIS A 107 5.87 22.84 -6.72
N PRO A 108 6.78 23.41 -7.54
CA PRO A 108 8.16 22.94 -7.65
C PRO A 108 8.95 23.06 -6.32
N GLY A 109 8.65 24.06 -5.51
CA GLY A 109 9.25 24.24 -4.20
C GLY A 109 8.88 23.13 -3.18
N VAL A 110 7.76 22.45 -3.41
CA VAL A 110 7.26 21.36 -2.53
C VAL A 110 7.66 19.98 -3.05
N TYR A 111 7.45 19.73 -4.35
CA TYR A 111 7.62 18.40 -4.96
C TYR A 111 8.88 18.29 -5.83
N GLY A 112 9.69 19.35 -5.95
CA GLY A 112 10.86 19.37 -6.83
C GLY A 112 11.95 18.34 -6.47
N LYS A 113 11.99 17.88 -5.21
CA LYS A 113 12.96 16.88 -4.74
C LYS A 113 12.55 15.43 -4.98
N VAL A 114 11.36 15.16 -5.54
CA VAL A 114 10.92 13.82 -5.91
C VAL A 114 11.87 13.22 -6.93
N ARG A 115 12.31 11.99 -6.66
CA ARG A 115 13.14 11.20 -7.57
C ARG A 115 12.28 10.16 -8.27
N PHE A 116 12.53 9.93 -9.56
CA PHE A 116 11.87 8.86 -10.30
C PHE A 116 12.80 7.67 -10.43
N ALA A 117 12.20 6.48 -10.41
CA ALA A 117 12.88 5.21 -10.66
C ALA A 117 11.97 4.30 -11.48
N THR A 118 12.55 3.36 -12.21
CA THR A 118 11.79 2.35 -12.97
C THR A 118 11.39 1.20 -12.07
N PHE A 119 10.12 0.78 -12.13
CA PHE A 119 9.62 -0.41 -11.45
C PHE A 119 8.45 -1.06 -12.22
N PRO A 120 8.47 -2.38 -12.48
CA PRO A 120 9.63 -3.25 -12.32
C PRO A 120 10.74 -2.88 -13.31
N ALA A 121 11.99 -2.86 -12.85
CA ALA A 121 13.13 -2.54 -13.68
C ALA A 121 13.65 -3.80 -14.39
N ALA A 122 13.74 -3.75 -15.71
CA ALA A 122 14.41 -4.79 -16.48
C ALA A 122 15.94 -4.66 -16.29
N ALA A 123 16.61 -5.75 -15.94
CA ALA A 123 18.06 -5.81 -15.76
C ALA A 123 18.65 -4.71 -14.84
N GLY A 124 17.86 -4.18 -13.91
CA GLY A 124 18.28 -3.17 -12.95
C GLY A 124 18.41 -1.74 -13.50
N GLN A 125 18.11 -1.50 -14.76
CA GLN A 125 18.21 -0.16 -15.36
C GLN A 125 17.16 0.80 -14.77
N GLY A 126 17.62 1.95 -14.27
CA GLY A 126 16.75 2.96 -13.66
C GLY A 126 16.10 2.53 -12.34
N ALA A 127 16.48 1.38 -11.78
CA ALA A 127 15.96 0.87 -10.51
C ALA A 127 16.41 1.74 -9.32
N VAL A 128 15.64 1.66 -8.24
CA VAL A 128 16.12 2.11 -6.93
C VAL A 128 17.33 1.24 -6.54
N PRO A 129 18.45 1.83 -6.08
CA PRO A 129 19.63 1.05 -5.71
C PRO A 129 19.30 -0.02 -4.64
N ALA A 130 19.85 -1.21 -4.80
CA ALA A 130 19.66 -2.30 -3.83
C ALA A 130 20.14 -1.89 -2.43
N GLY A 131 19.39 -2.26 -1.40
CA GLY A 131 19.73 -1.98 -0.01
C GLY A 131 19.77 -0.48 0.37
N SER A 132 19.11 0.40 -0.40
CA SER A 132 19.11 1.84 -0.14
C SER A 132 17.87 2.36 0.57
N ALA A 133 16.74 1.68 0.44
CA ALA A 133 15.46 2.11 1.01
C ALA A 133 15.29 1.66 2.47
N ASP A 134 14.79 2.55 3.31
CA ASP A 134 14.34 2.21 4.67
C ASP A 134 12.92 1.65 4.65
N LEU A 135 12.08 2.16 3.73
CA LEU A 135 10.68 1.82 3.60
C LEU A 135 10.28 1.76 2.12
N VAL A 136 9.61 0.69 1.72
CA VAL A 136 8.91 0.56 0.44
C VAL A 136 7.41 0.52 0.72
N LEU A 137 6.64 1.31 -0.01
CA LEU A 137 5.19 1.41 0.11
C LEU A 137 4.53 1.03 -1.21
N THR A 138 3.47 0.25 -1.14
CA THR A 138 2.63 -0.05 -2.29
C THR A 138 1.15 -0.02 -1.91
N PHE A 139 0.34 0.62 -2.75
CA PHE A 139 -1.07 0.86 -2.48
C PHE A 139 -1.94 0.41 -3.64
N ARG A 140 -2.58 -0.76 -3.51
CA ARG A 140 -3.53 -1.32 -4.47
C ARG A 140 -2.89 -1.61 -5.84
N ASN A 141 -1.75 -2.26 -5.82
CA ASN A 141 -0.99 -2.59 -7.04
C ASN A 141 -0.77 -4.10 -7.24
N VAL A 142 -0.89 -4.93 -6.18
CA VAL A 142 -0.58 -6.36 -6.29
C VAL A 142 -1.44 -7.04 -7.35
N HIS A 143 -2.75 -6.76 -7.37
CA HIS A 143 -3.65 -7.28 -8.39
C HIS A 143 -3.25 -6.88 -9.81
N ASN A 144 -2.67 -5.67 -10.00
CA ASN A 144 -2.25 -5.18 -11.32
C ASN A 144 -1.06 -5.96 -11.89
N TRP A 145 -0.19 -6.52 -11.06
CA TRP A 145 0.97 -7.33 -11.51
C TRP A 145 0.56 -8.72 -11.97
N ARG A 146 -0.64 -9.17 -11.59
CA ARG A 146 -1.24 -10.44 -12.05
C ARG A 146 -2.04 -10.30 -13.35
N PHE A 147 -2.38 -9.09 -13.77
CA PHE A 147 -3.08 -8.87 -15.03
C PHE A 147 -2.17 -9.10 -16.24
N GLY A 148 -2.76 -9.66 -17.30
CA GLY A 148 -2.10 -9.95 -18.55
C GLY A 148 -1.70 -11.42 -18.69
N GLU A 149 -0.91 -11.72 -19.73
CA GLU A 149 -0.49 -13.08 -20.06
C GLU A 149 0.55 -13.65 -19.08
N THR A 150 1.26 -12.78 -18.41
CA THR A 150 2.35 -13.18 -17.48
C THR A 150 2.12 -12.59 -16.10
N ASP A 151 2.05 -13.44 -15.08
CA ASP A 151 2.06 -13.04 -13.68
C ASP A 151 3.45 -12.52 -13.29
N ARG A 152 3.55 -11.22 -13.03
CA ARG A 152 4.81 -10.54 -12.62
C ARG A 152 4.87 -10.28 -11.11
N THR A 153 3.91 -10.78 -10.37
CA THR A 153 3.76 -10.46 -8.94
C THR A 153 4.97 -10.88 -8.13
N GLN A 154 5.48 -12.11 -8.32
CA GLN A 154 6.66 -12.55 -7.59
C GLN A 154 7.88 -11.68 -7.88
N ALA A 155 8.16 -11.38 -9.15
CA ALA A 155 9.28 -10.52 -9.53
C ALA A 155 9.16 -9.10 -8.92
N ALA A 156 7.94 -8.57 -8.79
CA ALA A 156 7.70 -7.30 -8.12
C ALA A 156 8.07 -7.37 -6.62
N PHE A 157 7.65 -8.43 -5.90
CA PHE A 157 8.04 -8.63 -4.51
C PHE A 157 9.54 -8.82 -4.32
N ASP A 158 10.20 -9.58 -5.21
CA ASP A 158 11.65 -9.80 -5.19
C ASP A 158 12.41 -8.48 -5.36
N GLN A 159 11.97 -7.60 -6.28
CA GLN A 159 12.57 -6.28 -6.47
C GLN A 159 12.33 -5.35 -5.27
N MET A 160 11.13 -5.33 -4.68
CA MET A 160 10.86 -4.57 -3.45
C MET A 160 11.74 -5.05 -2.29
N PHE A 161 11.97 -6.36 -2.18
CA PHE A 161 12.91 -6.92 -1.20
C PHE A 161 14.35 -6.47 -1.46
N ALA A 162 14.80 -6.48 -2.71
CA ALA A 162 16.14 -6.04 -3.08
C ALA A 162 16.41 -4.57 -2.74
N MET A 163 15.42 -3.67 -2.93
CA MET A 163 15.55 -2.24 -2.63
C MET A 163 15.80 -1.95 -1.15
N LEU A 164 15.20 -2.76 -0.26
CA LEU A 164 15.22 -2.51 1.17
C LEU A 164 16.57 -2.83 1.80
N LYS A 165 16.98 -2.00 2.76
CA LYS A 165 18.04 -2.31 3.72
C LYS A 165 17.66 -3.54 4.55
N PRO A 166 18.63 -4.31 5.10
CA PRO A 166 18.36 -5.25 6.18
C PRO A 166 17.64 -4.56 7.34
N GLY A 167 16.54 -5.13 7.82
CA GLY A 167 15.65 -4.51 8.81
C GLY A 167 14.67 -3.49 8.25
N GLY A 168 14.70 -3.20 6.95
CA GLY A 168 13.75 -2.29 6.27
C GLY A 168 12.33 -2.86 6.20
N THR A 169 11.37 -1.98 5.96
CA THR A 169 9.94 -2.29 6.01
C THR A 169 9.30 -2.24 4.62
N LEU A 170 8.44 -3.21 4.31
CA LEU A 170 7.45 -3.12 3.23
C LEU A 170 6.08 -2.84 3.85
N GLY A 171 5.47 -1.69 3.53
CA GLY A 171 4.09 -1.34 3.85
C GLY A 171 3.20 -1.58 2.63
N LEU A 172 2.14 -2.37 2.80
CA LEU A 172 1.26 -2.78 1.72
C LEU A 172 -0.20 -2.58 2.10
N VAL A 173 -0.94 -1.88 1.23
CA VAL A 173 -2.41 -1.82 1.26
C VAL A 173 -2.92 -2.43 -0.03
N GLU A 174 -3.83 -3.41 0.06
CA GLU A 174 -4.43 -4.04 -1.13
C GLU A 174 -5.93 -4.29 -0.90
N HIS A 175 -6.70 -4.32 -1.98
CA HIS A 175 -8.12 -4.70 -1.96
C HIS A 175 -8.26 -6.13 -1.45
N HIS A 176 -8.97 -6.30 -0.34
CA HIS A 176 -9.05 -7.55 0.38
C HIS A 176 -10.19 -8.43 -0.15
N LEU A 177 -9.87 -9.67 -0.50
CA LEU A 177 -10.83 -10.74 -0.76
C LEU A 177 -10.85 -11.69 0.44
N PRO A 178 -11.99 -11.87 1.12
CA PRO A 178 -12.10 -12.85 2.20
C PRO A 178 -11.73 -14.27 1.71
N GLU A 179 -10.98 -15.00 2.52
CA GLU A 179 -10.44 -16.32 2.16
C GLU A 179 -11.51 -17.31 1.69
N GLN A 180 -12.69 -17.26 2.36
CA GLN A 180 -13.78 -18.20 2.15
C GLN A 180 -14.74 -17.77 1.02
N LEU A 181 -14.59 -16.56 0.48
CA LEU A 181 -15.51 -16.06 -0.55
C LEU A 181 -15.29 -16.81 -1.86
N ALA A 182 -16.30 -17.55 -2.29
CA ALA A 182 -16.32 -18.24 -3.58
C ALA A 182 -16.96 -17.37 -4.67
N GLY A 183 -16.68 -17.70 -5.95
CA GLY A 183 -17.29 -17.03 -7.10
C GLY A 183 -16.62 -15.71 -7.52
N VAL A 184 -15.75 -15.13 -6.73
CA VAL A 184 -14.96 -13.94 -7.09
C VAL A 184 -13.56 -14.37 -7.51
N THR A 185 -13.15 -14.00 -8.72
CA THR A 185 -11.83 -14.36 -9.24
C THR A 185 -10.79 -13.39 -8.72
N GLU A 186 -9.86 -13.91 -7.92
CA GLU A 186 -8.71 -13.17 -7.40
C GLU A 186 -7.89 -12.53 -8.52
N GLY A 187 -7.46 -11.30 -8.33
CA GLY A 187 -6.73 -10.52 -9.33
C GLY A 187 -7.63 -9.87 -10.37
N LYS A 188 -8.40 -10.65 -11.14
CA LYS A 188 -9.29 -10.11 -12.20
C LYS A 188 -10.39 -9.20 -11.65
N SER A 189 -10.88 -9.46 -10.44
CA SER A 189 -11.84 -8.60 -9.76
C SER A 189 -11.21 -7.35 -9.12
N GLY A 190 -9.88 -7.24 -9.14
CA GLY A 190 -9.12 -6.23 -8.39
C GLY A 190 -8.89 -6.59 -6.92
N TYR A 191 -9.53 -7.64 -6.41
CA TYR A 191 -9.34 -8.13 -5.04
C TYR A 191 -8.28 -9.22 -4.96
N MET A 192 -7.58 -9.26 -3.82
CA MET A 192 -6.54 -10.25 -3.52
C MET A 192 -6.81 -10.89 -2.16
N LYS A 193 -6.61 -12.20 -2.06
CA LYS A 193 -6.63 -12.89 -0.78
C LYS A 193 -5.41 -12.53 0.05
N ARG A 194 -5.60 -12.39 1.35
CA ARG A 194 -4.53 -12.12 2.29
C ARG A 194 -3.43 -13.20 2.24
N SER A 195 -3.83 -14.47 2.21
CA SER A 195 -2.92 -15.61 2.12
C SER A 195 -2.05 -15.55 0.88
N THR A 196 -2.61 -15.17 -0.27
CA THR A 196 -1.88 -15.02 -1.53
C THR A 196 -0.83 -13.92 -1.46
N VAL A 197 -1.18 -12.74 -0.93
CA VAL A 197 -0.25 -11.62 -0.77
C VAL A 197 0.89 -11.97 0.18
N ILE A 198 0.58 -12.61 1.32
CA ILE A 198 1.59 -13.07 2.28
C ILE A 198 2.50 -14.15 1.64
N GLY A 199 1.94 -15.03 0.82
CA GLY A 199 2.70 -16.05 0.09
C GLY A 199 3.79 -15.44 -0.80
N TYR A 200 3.44 -14.44 -1.62
CA TYR A 200 4.40 -13.73 -2.46
C TYR A 200 5.49 -13.02 -1.63
N ALA A 201 5.08 -12.32 -0.57
CA ALA A 201 6.03 -11.62 0.31
C ALA A 201 6.99 -12.60 0.99
N THR A 202 6.48 -13.71 1.54
CA THR A 202 7.29 -14.73 2.22
C THR A 202 8.27 -15.38 1.24
N LYS A 203 7.84 -15.69 0.02
CA LYS A 203 8.69 -16.28 -1.02
C LYS A 203 9.82 -15.34 -1.44
N ALA A 204 9.60 -14.02 -1.41
CA ALA A 204 10.64 -13.02 -1.63
C ALA A 204 11.62 -12.86 -0.44
N GLY A 205 11.33 -13.47 0.72
CA GLY A 205 12.15 -13.42 1.93
C GLY A 205 11.64 -12.50 3.03
N PHE A 206 10.51 -11.83 2.85
CA PHE A 206 9.90 -11.00 3.89
C PHE A 206 9.32 -11.81 5.03
N ARG A 207 9.25 -11.19 6.21
CA ARG A 207 8.47 -11.69 7.37
C ARG A 207 7.33 -10.73 7.65
N LEU A 208 6.11 -11.27 7.81
CA LEU A 208 4.97 -10.49 8.27
C LEU A 208 5.25 -9.99 9.68
N SER A 209 5.18 -8.68 9.90
CA SER A 209 5.49 -8.02 11.17
C SER A 209 4.31 -7.26 11.78
N GLY A 210 3.19 -7.18 11.08
CA GLY A 210 1.96 -6.58 11.61
C GLY A 210 0.86 -6.48 10.58
N GLU A 211 -0.36 -6.34 11.07
CA GLU A 211 -1.58 -6.15 10.31
C GLU A 211 -2.44 -5.08 10.97
N SER A 212 -3.22 -4.35 10.19
CA SER A 212 -4.14 -3.33 10.70
C SER A 212 -5.47 -3.36 9.93
N ALA A 213 -6.55 -3.19 10.65
CA ALA A 213 -7.89 -3.05 10.08
C ALA A 213 -8.21 -1.59 9.70
N VAL A 214 -7.25 -0.68 9.74
CA VAL A 214 -7.48 0.77 9.53
C VAL A 214 -8.15 1.10 8.19
N ASN A 215 -7.92 0.29 7.15
CA ASN A 215 -8.51 0.46 5.84
C ASN A 215 -9.60 -0.59 5.52
N ALA A 216 -10.07 -1.33 6.51
CA ALA A 216 -11.14 -2.30 6.34
C ALA A 216 -12.49 -1.61 6.13
N ASN A 217 -13.34 -2.21 5.29
CA ASN A 217 -14.70 -1.73 5.03
C ASN A 217 -15.69 -2.90 5.02
N GLY A 218 -16.32 -3.18 6.15
CA GLY A 218 -17.30 -4.27 6.28
C GLY A 218 -18.59 -4.10 5.46
N LYS A 219 -18.77 -2.98 4.74
CA LYS A 219 -19.87 -2.79 3.80
C LYS A 219 -19.58 -3.34 2.41
N ASP A 220 -18.31 -3.63 2.11
CA ASP A 220 -17.89 -4.17 0.83
C ASP A 220 -18.26 -5.65 0.75
N THR A 221 -19.15 -6.01 -0.18
CA THR A 221 -19.62 -7.39 -0.40
C THR A 221 -18.80 -8.15 -1.43
N HIS A 222 -17.90 -7.48 -2.14
CA HIS A 222 -16.93 -7.99 -3.12
C HIS A 222 -17.50 -8.58 -4.42
N ASP A 223 -18.81 -8.79 -4.53
CA ASP A 223 -19.52 -9.48 -5.61
C ASP A 223 -20.08 -8.52 -6.68
N TYR A 224 -19.28 -7.57 -7.13
CA TYR A 224 -19.71 -6.53 -8.05
C TYR A 224 -19.44 -6.91 -9.53
N PRO A 225 -20.28 -6.39 -10.49
CA PRO A 225 -20.15 -6.72 -11.93
C PRO A 225 -18.76 -6.42 -12.52
N GLN A 226 -18.13 -5.31 -12.11
CA GLN A 226 -16.79 -4.89 -12.54
C GLN A 226 -15.77 -5.03 -11.41
N GLY A 227 -15.99 -5.96 -10.47
CA GLY A 227 -15.13 -6.11 -9.30
C GLY A 227 -15.01 -4.81 -8.52
N VAL A 228 -13.84 -4.55 -7.97
CA VAL A 228 -13.55 -3.38 -7.14
C VAL A 228 -13.81 -2.03 -7.85
N TRP A 229 -13.71 -2.00 -9.18
CA TRP A 229 -13.91 -0.77 -9.96
C TRP A 229 -15.37 -0.33 -10.03
N THR A 230 -16.32 -1.16 -9.64
CA THR A 230 -17.72 -0.77 -9.45
C THR A 230 -17.89 0.26 -8.35
N LEU A 231 -17.05 0.19 -7.31
CA LEU A 231 -17.07 1.10 -6.17
C LEU A 231 -16.38 2.46 -6.45
N PRO A 232 -16.60 3.47 -5.57
CA PRO A 232 -15.83 4.72 -5.62
C PRO A 232 -14.30 4.47 -5.61
N PRO A 233 -13.53 5.31 -6.26
CA PRO A 233 -13.93 6.50 -7.03
C PRO A 233 -14.27 6.21 -8.48
N ASN A 234 -14.11 4.97 -8.94
CA ASN A 234 -14.19 4.62 -10.36
C ASN A 234 -15.63 4.63 -10.88
N TYR A 235 -16.55 4.04 -10.11
CA TYR A 235 -17.94 3.90 -10.53
C TYR A 235 -18.06 3.33 -11.95
N ALA A 236 -17.45 2.17 -12.20
CA ALA A 236 -17.39 1.56 -13.54
C ALA A 236 -18.77 1.32 -14.18
N GLU A 237 -19.80 1.12 -13.34
CA GLU A 237 -21.20 1.01 -13.76
C GLU A 237 -21.88 2.38 -14.01
N LYS A 238 -21.11 3.49 -13.96
CA LYS A 238 -21.57 4.87 -14.16
C LYS A 238 -22.69 5.24 -13.18
N ASP A 239 -23.91 5.47 -13.71
CA ASP A 239 -25.07 5.87 -12.91
C ASP A 239 -25.87 4.67 -12.37
N ALA A 240 -25.61 3.46 -12.86
CA ALA A 240 -26.29 2.27 -12.38
C ALA A 240 -25.94 2.02 -10.89
N ASN A 241 -26.97 2.02 -10.03
CA ASN A 241 -26.83 1.80 -8.59
C ASN A 241 -25.83 2.74 -7.88
N ARG A 242 -25.51 3.89 -8.46
CA ARG A 242 -24.49 4.83 -7.95
C ARG A 242 -24.70 5.22 -6.49
N VAL A 243 -25.96 5.45 -6.08
CA VAL A 243 -26.31 5.79 -4.68
C VAL A 243 -25.92 4.63 -3.74
N ARG A 244 -26.21 3.38 -4.13
CA ARG A 244 -25.82 2.18 -3.37
C ARG A 244 -24.31 2.09 -3.22
N TYR A 245 -23.57 2.24 -4.33
CA TYR A 245 -22.10 2.14 -4.30
C TYR A 245 -21.46 3.31 -3.54
N ALA A 246 -22.02 4.50 -3.61
CA ALA A 246 -21.57 5.63 -2.82
C ALA A 246 -21.76 5.41 -1.31
N ALA A 247 -22.84 4.74 -0.90
CA ALA A 247 -23.13 4.40 0.49
C ALA A 247 -22.19 3.32 1.06
N ILE A 248 -21.67 2.43 0.19
CA ILE A 248 -20.63 1.46 0.54
C ILE A 248 -19.29 2.19 0.75
N GLY A 249 -18.93 3.11 -0.14
CA GLY A 249 -17.66 3.83 -0.12
C GLY A 249 -16.56 3.10 -0.90
N GLU A 250 -15.29 3.40 -0.61
CA GLU A 250 -14.16 2.66 -1.21
C GLU A 250 -14.13 1.22 -0.67
N SER A 251 -13.50 0.31 -1.42
CA SER A 251 -13.43 -1.12 -1.12
C SER A 251 -12.85 -1.45 0.25
N ASP A 252 -13.13 -2.65 0.74
CA ASP A 252 -12.39 -3.28 1.83
C ASP A 252 -10.92 -3.47 1.46
N ARG A 253 -10.01 -3.18 2.40
CA ARG A 253 -8.57 -3.26 2.14
C ARG A 253 -7.80 -3.81 3.33
N MET A 254 -7.02 -4.84 3.07
CA MET A 254 -6.00 -5.30 4.00
C MET A 254 -4.86 -4.28 4.09
N THR A 255 -4.28 -4.13 5.27
CA THR A 255 -3.11 -3.29 5.52
C THR A 255 -2.07 -4.13 6.23
N LEU A 256 -1.00 -4.48 5.52
CA LEU A 256 0.01 -5.43 5.94
C LEU A 256 1.38 -4.76 6.04
N ARG A 257 2.12 -5.07 7.09
CA ARG A 257 3.49 -4.63 7.29
C ARG A 257 4.43 -5.84 7.34
N PHE A 258 5.45 -5.80 6.50
CA PHE A 258 6.48 -6.84 6.45
C PHE A 258 7.83 -6.22 6.77
N THR A 259 8.75 -7.06 7.25
CA THR A 259 10.14 -6.66 7.51
C THR A 259 11.09 -7.54 6.70
N LYS A 260 12.09 -6.92 6.08
CA LYS A 260 13.26 -7.63 5.54
C LYS A 260 14.13 -8.06 6.72
N PRO A 261 14.43 -9.35 6.91
CA PRO A 261 15.35 -9.80 7.96
C PRO A 261 16.71 -9.10 7.89
N ARG A 262 17.37 -9.03 9.07
CA ARG A 262 18.75 -8.52 9.18
C ARG A 262 19.76 -9.56 8.76
#